data_05a827c21060802f10e8d9d331b6612f
#
_entry.id   05a827c21060802f10e8d9d331b6612f
#
_cell.length_a   1.000
_cell.length_b   1.000
_cell.length_c   1.000
_cell.angle_alpha   90.00
_cell.angle_beta   90.00
_cell.angle_gamma   90.00
#
_symmetry.space_group_name_H-M   'P 1'
#
loop_
_entity.id
_entity.type
_entity.pdbx_description
1 polymer ?
#
loop_
_entity_poly.entity_id
_entity_poly.type
_entity_poly.pdbx_seq_one_letter_code
_entity_poly.pdbx_strand_id
1 'polypeptide(L)'
;LTFATTPKISTYLVALLVGDFVCREGRADGTAIRVCATPDKHALTAFALEAAEFELAWFNRFFGIPYPYGKLDIIGIPDFAAGAMENAGAITFRERMLLVDEAAASIGVRKAVASVIAHELAHQWFGNLVTMKWWDDIWLNEGFATWAANKPLAAWKPEWQMDVNAAAETQTALGLDALRSTRAIRTKVETPAEINEVFDPIAYEKTSGVINMVEAYVGPEKFREAVSSYLTRYSLANAAGEDFW
;
A
#
# COMPACT_ATOMS: atom_id res chain seq x y z
N LEU A 1 -2.20 -21.18 -21.01
CA LEU A 1 -1.21 -20.28 -20.41
C LEU A 1 -0.45 -21.06 -19.33
N THR A 2 0.86 -20.89 -19.29
CA THR A 2 1.72 -21.45 -18.25
C THR A 2 2.39 -20.26 -17.55
N PHE A 3 2.30 -20.23 -16.22
CA PHE A 3 2.90 -19.19 -15.41
C PHE A 3 4.21 -19.68 -14.77
N ALA A 4 5.14 -18.79 -14.53
CA ALA A 4 6.32 -19.08 -13.71
C ALA A 4 5.91 -19.31 -12.25
N THR A 5 6.69 -20.13 -11.53
CA THR A 5 6.48 -20.31 -10.08
C THR A 5 6.71 -18.98 -9.35
N THR A 6 5.77 -18.58 -8.51
CA THR A 6 5.92 -17.39 -7.65
C THR A 6 6.93 -17.65 -6.53
N PRO A 7 7.54 -16.61 -5.95
CA PRO A 7 8.11 -16.72 -4.62
C PRO A 7 7.06 -17.23 -3.62
N LYS A 8 7.48 -17.59 -2.41
CA LYS A 8 6.54 -17.92 -1.33
C LYS A 8 5.70 -16.68 -1.01
N ILE A 9 4.38 -16.82 -1.12
CA ILE A 9 3.39 -15.77 -0.83
C ILE A 9 2.25 -16.33 0.02
N SER A 10 1.55 -15.45 0.72
CA SER A 10 0.31 -15.80 1.42
C SER A 10 -0.83 -16.03 0.42
N THR A 11 -1.72 -16.96 0.73
CA THR A 11 -2.78 -17.39 -0.19
C THR A 11 -3.79 -16.28 -0.51
N TYR A 12 -4.00 -15.33 0.40
CA TYR A 12 -4.93 -14.21 0.18
C TYR A 12 -4.44 -13.21 -0.88
N LEU A 13 -3.14 -13.24 -1.22
CA LEU A 13 -2.54 -12.38 -2.25
C LEU A 13 -2.73 -12.90 -3.69
N VAL A 14 -3.27 -14.12 -3.84
CA VAL A 14 -3.47 -14.71 -5.17
C VAL A 14 -4.66 -14.05 -5.85
N ALA A 15 -4.46 -13.56 -7.08
CA ALA A 15 -5.53 -13.06 -7.94
C ALA A 15 -5.52 -13.77 -9.29
N LEU A 16 -6.70 -14.02 -9.82
CA LEU A 16 -6.89 -14.50 -11.19
C LEU A 16 -7.73 -13.46 -11.95
N LEU A 17 -7.11 -12.83 -12.95
CA LEU A 17 -7.72 -11.80 -13.76
C LEU A 17 -7.91 -12.31 -15.19
N VAL A 18 -9.15 -12.29 -15.64
CA VAL A 18 -9.53 -12.69 -17.02
C VAL A 18 -10.45 -11.61 -17.57
N GLY A 19 -10.04 -10.98 -18.65
CA GLY A 19 -10.81 -9.90 -19.26
C GLY A 19 -10.08 -9.32 -20.46
N ASP A 20 -10.73 -8.41 -21.15
CA ASP A 20 -10.15 -7.64 -22.24
C ASP A 20 -9.50 -6.37 -21.64
N PHE A 21 -8.22 -6.47 -21.33
CA PHE A 21 -7.43 -5.37 -20.76
C PHE A 21 -6.40 -4.86 -21.76
N VAL A 22 -6.26 -3.55 -21.85
CA VAL A 22 -5.19 -2.88 -22.57
C VAL A 22 -4.30 -2.19 -21.55
N CYS A 23 -2.98 -2.37 -21.68
CA CYS A 23 -2.01 -1.90 -20.71
C CYS A 23 -1.10 -0.81 -21.30
N ARG A 24 -0.79 0.18 -20.49
CA ARG A 24 0.29 1.13 -20.71
C ARG A 24 1.53 0.60 -19.98
N GLU A 25 2.65 0.60 -20.67
CA GLU A 25 3.90 0.01 -20.17
C GLU A 25 4.89 1.08 -19.74
N GLY A 26 5.66 0.79 -18.70
CA GLY A 26 6.73 1.61 -18.18
C GLY A 26 7.72 0.77 -17.37
N ARG A 27 8.61 1.44 -16.61
CA ARG A 27 9.68 0.76 -15.89
C ARG A 27 10.22 1.59 -14.74
N ALA A 28 10.56 0.94 -13.62
CA ALA A 28 11.30 1.54 -12.52
C ALA A 28 12.38 0.57 -12.02
N ASP A 29 13.63 1.03 -11.90
CA ASP A 29 14.79 0.26 -11.40
C ASP A 29 14.91 -1.16 -11.99
N GLY A 30 14.61 -1.30 -13.27
CA GLY A 30 14.63 -2.61 -13.95
C GLY A 30 13.33 -3.40 -13.88
N THR A 31 12.41 -3.09 -13.00
CA THR A 31 11.09 -3.72 -12.91
C THR A 31 10.17 -3.21 -14.03
N ALA A 32 9.61 -4.12 -14.82
CA ALA A 32 8.58 -3.77 -15.79
C ALA A 32 7.26 -3.45 -15.07
N ILE A 33 6.65 -2.32 -15.41
CA ILE A 33 5.37 -1.86 -14.86
C ILE A 33 4.34 -1.81 -15.98
N ARG A 34 3.13 -2.32 -15.71
CA ARG A 34 1.99 -2.16 -16.61
C ARG A 34 0.80 -1.62 -15.84
N VAL A 35 0.18 -0.57 -16.36
CA VAL A 35 -1.09 -0.08 -15.84
C VAL A 35 -2.18 -0.43 -16.85
N CYS A 36 -3.12 -1.26 -16.43
CA CYS A 36 -4.10 -1.89 -17.29
C CYS A 36 -5.52 -1.42 -16.96
N ALA A 37 -6.33 -1.23 -17.98
CA ALA A 37 -7.75 -0.91 -17.89
C ALA A 37 -8.51 -1.55 -19.04
N THR A 38 -9.84 -1.47 -19.01
CA THR A 38 -10.67 -1.81 -20.18
C THR A 38 -10.32 -0.91 -21.38
N PRO A 39 -10.50 -1.37 -22.63
CA PRO A 39 -10.05 -0.63 -23.82
C PRO A 39 -10.57 0.81 -23.90
N ASP A 40 -11.81 1.05 -23.50
CA ASP A 40 -12.46 2.36 -23.48
C ASP A 40 -11.85 3.34 -22.48
N LYS A 41 -11.14 2.85 -21.46
CA LYS A 41 -10.53 3.62 -20.37
C LYS A 41 -9.00 3.65 -20.39
N HIS A 42 -8.38 3.00 -21.36
CA HIS A 42 -6.91 2.93 -21.46
C HIS A 42 -6.23 4.31 -21.45
N ALA A 43 -6.85 5.33 -22.06
CA ALA A 43 -6.31 6.69 -22.08
C ALA A 43 -6.12 7.29 -20.67
N LEU A 44 -6.89 6.84 -19.69
CA LEU A 44 -6.89 7.35 -18.31
C LEU A 44 -5.79 6.74 -17.41
N THR A 45 -4.94 5.86 -17.95
CA THR A 45 -3.90 5.15 -17.19
C THR A 45 -2.57 5.91 -17.07
N ALA A 46 -2.41 7.04 -17.77
CA ALA A 46 -1.12 7.72 -17.87
C ALA A 46 -0.59 8.23 -16.52
N PHE A 47 -1.43 8.93 -15.77
CA PHE A 47 -1.06 9.45 -14.45
C PHE A 47 -0.71 8.33 -13.45
N ALA A 48 -1.44 7.23 -13.47
CA ALA A 48 -1.17 6.10 -12.58
C ALA A 48 0.19 5.44 -12.89
N LEU A 49 0.59 5.40 -14.17
CA LEU A 49 1.90 4.90 -14.55
C LEU A 49 3.01 5.83 -14.06
N GLU A 50 2.88 7.15 -14.27
CA GLU A 50 3.86 8.14 -13.79
C GLU A 50 4.06 8.05 -12.27
N ALA A 51 2.96 7.95 -11.51
CA ALA A 51 2.98 7.77 -10.07
C ALA A 51 3.70 6.48 -9.67
N ALA A 52 3.31 5.35 -10.24
CA ALA A 52 3.87 4.05 -9.92
C ALA A 52 5.38 3.94 -10.23
N GLU A 53 5.85 4.53 -11.33
CA GLU A 53 7.28 4.56 -11.68
C GLU A 53 8.09 5.32 -10.63
N PHE A 54 7.62 6.50 -10.22
CA PHE A 54 8.28 7.29 -9.19
C PHE A 54 8.28 6.59 -7.84
N GLU A 55 7.11 6.15 -7.39
CA GLU A 55 6.89 5.56 -6.06
C GLU A 55 7.65 4.26 -5.88
N LEU A 56 7.62 3.37 -6.89
CA LEU A 56 8.37 2.10 -6.84
C LEU A 56 9.88 2.34 -6.72
N ALA A 57 10.43 3.24 -7.54
CA ALA A 57 11.85 3.61 -7.46
C ALA A 57 12.19 4.25 -6.11
N TRP A 58 11.28 5.04 -5.55
CA TRP A 58 11.45 5.63 -4.24
C TRP A 58 11.48 4.57 -3.13
N PHE A 59 10.54 3.63 -3.11
CA PHE A 59 10.47 2.55 -2.12
C PHE A 59 11.67 1.63 -2.17
N ASN A 60 12.14 1.25 -3.36
CA ASN A 60 13.37 0.47 -3.53
C ASN A 60 14.56 1.11 -2.80
N ARG A 61 14.73 2.42 -2.95
CA ARG A 61 15.81 3.17 -2.29
C ARG A 61 15.58 3.33 -0.80
N PHE A 62 14.34 3.63 -0.40
CA PHE A 62 14.00 3.90 0.99
C PHE A 62 14.15 2.66 1.88
N PHE A 63 13.62 1.53 1.44
CA PHE A 63 13.76 0.27 2.18
C PHE A 63 15.13 -0.40 1.99
N GLY A 64 15.87 -0.04 0.94
CA GLY A 64 17.14 -0.70 0.59
C GLY A 64 16.95 -2.15 0.13
N ILE A 65 15.75 -2.54 -0.18
CA ILE A 65 15.34 -3.89 -0.63
C ILE A 65 14.62 -3.71 -1.97
N PRO A 66 15.15 -4.28 -3.07
CA PRO A 66 14.48 -4.22 -4.36
C PRO A 66 13.09 -4.85 -4.33
N TYR A 67 12.20 -4.34 -5.16
CA TYR A 67 10.87 -4.90 -5.36
C TYR A 67 10.93 -6.42 -5.59
N PRO A 68 10.21 -7.23 -4.79
CA PRO A 68 10.48 -8.67 -4.71
C PRO A 68 9.90 -9.50 -5.87
N TYR A 69 9.03 -8.91 -6.69
CA TYR A 69 8.35 -9.62 -7.78
C TYR A 69 8.87 -9.12 -9.13
N GLY A 70 9.21 -9.98 -10.07
CA GLY A 70 9.90 -9.64 -11.32
C GLY A 70 9.16 -8.69 -12.28
N LYS A 71 7.88 -8.39 -12.03
CA LYS A 71 7.04 -7.44 -12.77
C LYS A 71 5.95 -6.88 -11.86
N LEU A 72 5.41 -5.73 -12.21
CA LEU A 72 4.31 -5.08 -11.51
C LEU A 72 3.19 -4.76 -12.50
N ASP A 73 2.04 -5.39 -12.30
CA ASP A 73 0.79 -5.02 -12.98
C ASP A 73 -0.11 -4.26 -12.00
N ILE A 74 -0.69 -3.17 -12.45
CA ILE A 74 -1.65 -2.32 -11.73
C ILE A 74 -2.92 -2.29 -12.58
N ILE A 75 -4.01 -2.83 -12.08
CA ILE A 75 -5.15 -3.18 -12.92
C ILE A 75 -6.42 -2.54 -12.38
N GLY A 76 -7.03 -1.66 -13.17
CA GLY A 76 -8.35 -1.10 -12.90
C GLY A 76 -9.46 -2.11 -13.23
N ILE A 77 -10.21 -2.52 -12.21
CA ILE A 77 -11.28 -3.51 -12.31
C ILE A 77 -12.64 -2.82 -12.26
N PRO A 78 -13.51 -3.01 -13.26
CA PRO A 78 -14.91 -2.66 -13.13
C PRO A 78 -15.55 -3.40 -11.95
N ASP A 79 -16.46 -2.75 -11.22
CA ASP A 79 -17.23 -3.35 -10.11
C ASP A 79 -16.38 -3.95 -8.96
N PHE A 80 -15.20 -3.40 -8.71
CA PHE A 80 -14.37 -3.85 -7.60
C PHE A 80 -14.93 -3.38 -6.25
N ALA A 81 -15.13 -4.30 -5.32
CA ALA A 81 -15.81 -4.01 -4.05
C ALA A 81 -14.96 -3.14 -3.10
N ALA A 82 -13.66 -3.40 -3.00
CA ALA A 82 -12.71 -2.60 -2.21
C ALA A 82 -12.26 -1.34 -2.96
N GLY A 83 -11.42 -0.52 -2.35
CA GLY A 83 -10.68 0.56 -3.00
C GLY A 83 -9.60 0.03 -3.91
N ALA A 84 -8.71 -0.80 -3.33
CA ALA A 84 -7.69 -1.56 -4.01
C ALA A 84 -7.36 -2.84 -3.20
N MET A 85 -6.43 -3.65 -3.70
CA MET A 85 -5.93 -4.86 -3.07
C MET A 85 -4.50 -5.13 -3.55
N GLU A 86 -3.61 -5.38 -2.64
CA GLU A 86 -2.18 -5.53 -2.80
C GLU A 86 -1.71 -6.85 -3.42
N ASN A 87 -2.52 -7.52 -4.23
CA ASN A 87 -2.16 -8.80 -4.85
C ASN A 87 -0.72 -8.82 -5.36
N ALA A 88 0.05 -9.84 -5.00
CA ALA A 88 1.48 -9.91 -5.25
C ALA A 88 1.83 -9.79 -6.74
N GLY A 89 2.49 -8.72 -7.12
CA GLY A 89 2.87 -8.43 -8.51
C GLY A 89 1.72 -8.12 -9.48
N ALA A 90 0.45 -8.03 -8.98
CA ALA A 90 -0.74 -7.79 -9.80
C ALA A 90 -1.80 -7.03 -9.01
N ILE A 91 -1.46 -5.83 -8.54
CA ILE A 91 -2.30 -5.00 -7.68
C ILE A 91 -3.60 -4.64 -8.39
N THR A 92 -4.73 -4.86 -7.74
CA THR A 92 -6.06 -4.59 -8.28
C THR A 92 -6.68 -3.36 -7.66
N PHE A 93 -7.35 -2.57 -8.48
CA PHE A 93 -7.95 -1.29 -8.07
C PHE A 93 -9.39 -1.19 -8.55
N ARG A 94 -10.23 -0.56 -7.75
CA ARG A 94 -11.46 0.03 -8.27
C ARG A 94 -11.08 1.14 -9.26
N GLU A 95 -11.68 1.15 -10.44
CA GLU A 95 -11.33 2.08 -11.52
C GLU A 95 -11.20 3.54 -11.07
N ARG A 96 -12.13 4.04 -10.26
CA ARG A 96 -12.11 5.44 -9.77
C ARG A 96 -10.94 5.75 -8.82
N MET A 97 -10.26 4.72 -8.29
CA MET A 97 -9.10 4.86 -7.41
C MET A 97 -7.77 4.72 -8.17
N LEU A 98 -7.84 4.57 -9.49
CA LEU A 98 -6.69 4.41 -10.37
C LEU A 98 -6.72 5.33 -11.58
N LEU A 99 -7.87 5.46 -12.23
CA LEU A 99 -7.99 6.08 -13.54
C LEU A 99 -8.23 7.58 -13.42
N VAL A 100 -7.43 8.37 -14.13
CA VAL A 100 -7.42 9.83 -14.04
C VAL A 100 -7.58 10.45 -15.43
N ASP A 101 -8.62 11.22 -15.63
CA ASP A 101 -8.68 12.16 -16.75
C ASP A 101 -7.82 13.39 -16.41
N GLU A 102 -6.61 13.43 -16.90
CA GLU A 102 -5.64 14.49 -16.59
C GLU A 102 -6.10 15.88 -17.03
N ALA A 103 -6.98 15.99 -18.01
CA ALA A 103 -7.51 17.27 -18.47
C ALA A 103 -8.56 17.83 -17.50
N ALA A 104 -9.29 16.96 -16.79
CA ALA A 104 -10.43 17.35 -15.95
C ALA A 104 -10.18 17.14 -14.43
N ALA A 105 -9.23 16.29 -14.07
CA ALA A 105 -9.02 15.91 -12.67
C ALA A 105 -8.50 17.06 -11.81
N SER A 106 -9.16 17.27 -10.68
CA SER A 106 -8.68 18.18 -9.64
C SER A 106 -7.39 17.65 -8.98
N ILE A 107 -6.67 18.54 -8.30
CA ILE A 107 -5.49 18.13 -7.52
C ILE A 107 -5.86 17.13 -6.42
N GLY A 108 -7.06 17.23 -5.84
CA GLY A 108 -7.55 16.29 -4.82
C GLY A 108 -7.71 14.87 -5.37
N VAL A 109 -8.23 14.71 -6.59
CA VAL A 109 -8.33 13.41 -7.26
C VAL A 109 -6.95 12.82 -7.53
N ARG A 110 -6.01 13.62 -8.04
CA ARG A 110 -4.65 13.16 -8.31
C ARG A 110 -3.92 12.73 -7.03
N LYS A 111 -4.04 13.51 -5.94
CA LYS A 111 -3.52 13.13 -4.62
C LYS A 111 -4.09 11.79 -4.15
N ALA A 112 -5.41 11.64 -4.19
CA ALA A 112 -6.09 10.43 -3.75
C ALA A 112 -5.61 9.19 -4.53
N VAL A 113 -5.54 9.28 -5.86
CA VAL A 113 -5.07 8.18 -6.72
C VAL A 113 -3.62 7.83 -6.41
N ALA A 114 -2.72 8.82 -6.36
CA ALA A 114 -1.32 8.58 -6.04
C ALA A 114 -1.15 8.00 -4.62
N SER A 115 -1.90 8.49 -3.62
CA SER A 115 -1.86 7.92 -2.26
C SER A 115 -2.26 6.46 -2.21
N VAL A 116 -3.29 6.05 -2.94
CA VAL A 116 -3.71 4.64 -2.97
C VAL A 116 -2.66 3.79 -3.70
N ILE A 117 -2.10 4.28 -4.81
CA ILE A 117 -1.00 3.57 -5.50
C ILE A 117 0.20 3.38 -4.57
N ALA A 118 0.62 4.41 -3.85
CA ALA A 118 1.72 4.34 -2.89
C ALA A 118 1.43 3.38 -1.73
N HIS A 119 0.18 3.35 -1.23
CA HIS A 119 -0.26 2.42 -0.19
C HIS A 119 -0.15 0.96 -0.66
N GLU A 120 -0.73 0.64 -1.80
CA GLU A 120 -0.68 -0.71 -2.38
C GLU A 120 0.75 -1.15 -2.77
N LEU A 121 1.58 -0.20 -3.20
CA LEU A 121 3.00 -0.47 -3.44
C LEU A 121 3.76 -0.75 -2.15
N ALA A 122 3.50 -0.02 -1.06
CA ALA A 122 4.14 -0.25 0.23
C ALA A 122 3.82 -1.65 0.78
N HIS A 123 2.62 -2.16 0.52
CA HIS A 123 2.23 -3.52 0.85
C HIS A 123 3.11 -4.58 0.21
N GLN A 124 3.77 -4.31 -0.92
CA GLN A 124 4.65 -5.28 -1.55
C GLN A 124 5.84 -5.66 -0.64
N TRP A 125 6.14 -4.81 0.36
CA TRP A 125 7.06 -5.12 1.47
C TRP A 125 6.31 -5.46 2.76
N PHE A 126 5.33 -4.62 3.17
CA PHE A 126 4.53 -4.82 4.38
C PHE A 126 3.22 -5.54 4.07
N GLY A 127 3.16 -6.83 4.32
CA GLY A 127 2.05 -7.71 3.97
C GLY A 127 2.47 -8.81 3.00
N ASN A 128 3.28 -8.48 1.99
CA ASN A 128 3.66 -9.39 0.93
C ASN A 128 5.05 -10.01 1.15
N LEU A 129 6.11 -9.20 1.22
CA LEU A 129 7.46 -9.70 1.52
C LEU A 129 7.54 -10.22 2.96
N VAL A 130 6.97 -9.48 3.90
CA VAL A 130 6.79 -9.88 5.30
C VAL A 130 5.31 -9.85 5.60
N THR A 131 4.71 -11.00 5.86
CA THR A 131 3.28 -11.12 6.16
C THR A 131 3.06 -11.22 7.68
N MET A 132 2.06 -10.56 8.21
CA MET A 132 1.66 -10.77 9.60
C MET A 132 1.40 -12.25 9.88
N LYS A 133 1.68 -12.69 11.10
CA LYS A 133 1.48 -14.07 11.52
C LYS A 133 0.01 -14.44 11.65
N TRP A 134 -0.80 -13.48 12.08
CA TRP A 134 -2.25 -13.61 12.18
C TRP A 134 -2.92 -12.24 12.11
N TRP A 135 -4.21 -12.20 11.89
CA TRP A 135 -5.01 -10.99 11.70
C TRP A 135 -5.06 -10.06 12.91
N ASP A 136 -4.69 -10.54 14.12
CA ASP A 136 -4.49 -9.68 15.31
C ASP A 136 -3.50 -8.54 15.05
N ASP A 137 -2.53 -8.80 14.19
CA ASP A 137 -1.46 -7.89 13.82
C ASP A 137 -1.64 -7.27 12.42
N ILE A 138 -2.90 -7.10 11.96
CA ILE A 138 -3.20 -6.45 10.65
C ILE A 138 -2.54 -5.07 10.52
N TRP A 139 -2.28 -4.41 11.63
CA TRP A 139 -1.58 -3.14 11.68
C TRP A 139 -0.15 -3.18 11.12
N LEU A 140 0.52 -4.34 11.14
CA LEU A 140 1.83 -4.54 10.49
C LEU A 140 1.76 -4.40 8.97
N ASN A 141 0.60 -4.68 8.38
CA ASN A 141 0.33 -4.46 6.97
C ASN A 141 -0.19 -3.02 6.77
N GLU A 142 -1.38 -2.73 7.26
CA GLU A 142 -2.13 -1.52 6.93
C GLU A 142 -1.53 -0.24 7.52
N GLY A 143 -1.13 -0.30 8.79
CA GLY A 143 -0.52 0.85 9.46
C GLY A 143 0.82 1.24 8.87
N PHE A 144 1.66 0.25 8.51
CA PHE A 144 2.92 0.50 7.83
C PHE A 144 2.74 0.97 6.38
N ALA A 145 1.79 0.39 5.64
CA ALA A 145 1.48 0.84 4.28
C ALA A 145 0.99 2.30 4.30
N THR A 146 0.09 2.65 5.23
CA THR A 146 -0.41 4.01 5.41
C THR A 146 0.70 4.99 5.82
N TRP A 147 1.57 4.60 6.76
CA TRP A 147 2.74 5.39 7.15
C TRP A 147 3.69 5.63 5.98
N ALA A 148 3.96 4.62 5.17
CA ALA A 148 4.90 4.70 4.07
C ALA A 148 4.35 5.49 2.87
N ALA A 149 3.04 5.43 2.60
CA ALA A 149 2.42 5.98 1.40
C ALA A 149 2.66 7.48 1.20
N ASN A 150 2.66 8.26 2.29
CA ASN A 150 2.82 9.71 2.19
C ASN A 150 4.26 10.15 1.86
N LYS A 151 5.25 9.31 2.12
CA LYS A 151 6.67 9.66 1.98
C LYS A 151 7.12 9.86 0.52
N PRO A 152 6.85 8.94 -0.42
CA PRO A 152 7.17 9.16 -1.84
C PRO A 152 6.42 10.36 -2.42
N LEU A 153 5.18 10.60 -2.01
CA LEU A 153 4.39 11.72 -2.50
C LEU A 153 4.93 13.06 -2.03
N ALA A 154 5.36 13.16 -0.77
CA ALA A 154 6.03 14.35 -0.26
C ALA A 154 7.34 14.66 -0.98
N ALA A 155 8.06 13.61 -1.42
CA ALA A 155 9.27 13.76 -2.22
C ALA A 155 8.99 14.10 -3.70
N TRP A 156 7.90 13.56 -4.27
CA TRP A 156 7.53 13.77 -5.67
C TRP A 156 6.89 15.13 -5.92
N LYS A 157 5.94 15.49 -5.07
CA LYS A 157 5.10 16.68 -5.20
C LYS A 157 5.03 17.41 -3.84
N PRO A 158 6.11 18.09 -3.41
CA PRO A 158 6.14 18.79 -2.10
C PRO A 158 5.00 19.80 -1.91
N GLU A 159 4.55 20.41 -3.00
CA GLU A 159 3.42 21.34 -3.03
C GLU A 159 2.07 20.71 -2.65
N TRP A 160 2.01 19.38 -2.59
CA TRP A 160 0.81 18.65 -2.17
C TRP A 160 0.63 18.63 -0.65
N GLN A 161 1.67 18.94 0.12
CA GLN A 161 1.62 19.00 1.58
C GLN A 161 1.02 17.72 2.20
N MET A 162 1.56 16.57 1.82
CA MET A 162 1.01 15.27 2.23
C MET A 162 1.10 15.01 3.74
N ASP A 163 2.03 15.64 4.43
CA ASP A 163 2.16 15.66 5.89
C ASP A 163 0.93 16.30 6.57
N VAL A 164 0.40 17.38 6.00
CA VAL A 164 -0.83 18.02 6.51
C VAL A 164 -2.04 17.11 6.32
N ASN A 165 -2.12 16.42 5.16
CA ASN A 165 -3.19 15.45 4.91
C ASN A 165 -3.12 14.29 5.91
N ALA A 166 -1.93 13.70 6.12
CA ALA A 166 -1.72 12.61 7.08
C ALA A 166 -2.09 13.01 8.52
N ALA A 167 -1.75 14.24 8.93
CA ALA A 167 -2.14 14.76 10.23
C ALA A 167 -3.67 14.88 10.38
N ALA A 168 -4.38 15.32 9.34
CA ALA A 168 -5.84 15.44 9.35
C ALA A 168 -6.52 14.05 9.41
N GLU A 169 -6.00 13.07 8.69
CA GLU A 169 -6.48 11.68 8.71
C GLU A 169 -6.27 11.05 10.09
N THR A 170 -5.09 11.24 10.68
CA THR A 170 -4.81 10.81 12.07
C THR A 170 -5.78 11.44 13.06
N GLN A 171 -6.10 12.74 12.95
CA GLN A 171 -7.08 13.40 13.83
C GLN A 171 -8.48 12.80 13.69
N THR A 172 -8.87 12.42 12.48
CA THR A 172 -10.14 11.73 12.24
C THR A 172 -10.19 10.38 12.96
N ALA A 173 -9.12 9.59 12.87
CA ALA A 173 -9.00 8.31 13.57
C ALA A 173 -9.01 8.48 15.10
N LEU A 174 -8.33 9.50 15.63
CA LEU A 174 -8.34 9.81 17.06
C LEU A 174 -9.73 10.22 17.56
N GLY A 175 -10.57 10.80 16.70
CA GLY A 175 -11.99 11.05 17.00
C GLY A 175 -12.79 9.78 17.26
N LEU A 176 -12.53 8.74 16.48
CA LEU A 176 -13.11 7.39 16.70
C LEU A 176 -12.50 6.72 17.94
N ASP A 177 -11.20 6.87 18.13
CA ASP A 177 -10.48 6.31 19.27
C ASP A 177 -10.90 6.90 20.62
N ALA A 178 -11.45 8.09 20.64
CA ALA A 178 -12.00 8.74 21.85
C ALA A 178 -13.34 8.11 22.31
N LEU A 179 -13.97 7.29 21.50
CA LEU A 179 -15.24 6.64 21.85
C LEU A 179 -15.02 5.52 22.86
N ARG A 180 -16.03 5.28 23.71
CA ARG A 180 -16.00 4.14 24.67
C ARG A 180 -15.98 2.77 23.98
N SER A 181 -16.42 2.69 22.75
CA SER A 181 -16.43 1.51 21.90
C SER A 181 -15.13 1.29 21.11
N THR A 182 -14.09 2.10 21.37
CA THR A 182 -12.81 1.93 20.69
C THR A 182 -12.14 0.60 21.03
N ARG A 183 -11.19 0.19 20.21
CA ARG A 183 -10.38 -1.01 20.41
C ARG A 183 -8.88 -0.68 20.43
N ALA A 184 -8.08 -1.61 20.94
CA ALA A 184 -6.63 -1.53 20.80
C ALA A 184 -6.22 -1.70 19.30
N ILE A 185 -5.06 -1.17 18.92
CA ILE A 185 -4.46 -1.42 17.59
C ILE A 185 -4.34 -2.92 17.35
N ARG A 186 -3.70 -3.63 18.28
CA ARG A 186 -3.71 -5.10 18.28
C ARG A 186 -4.93 -5.59 19.02
N THR A 187 -5.78 -6.33 18.32
CA THR A 187 -7.00 -6.90 18.91
C THR A 187 -7.15 -8.34 18.45
N LYS A 188 -7.62 -9.21 19.36
CA LYS A 188 -7.77 -10.63 19.08
C LYS A 188 -8.82 -10.84 17.98
N VAL A 189 -8.48 -11.66 17.00
CA VAL A 189 -9.32 -12.02 15.84
C VAL A 189 -9.41 -13.53 15.75
N GLU A 190 -10.61 -14.10 15.88
CA GLU A 190 -10.84 -15.54 15.89
C GLU A 190 -11.75 -16.00 14.76
N THR A 191 -12.58 -15.12 14.22
CA THR A 191 -13.60 -15.48 13.22
C THR A 191 -13.46 -14.64 11.94
N PRO A 192 -13.97 -15.14 10.79
CA PRO A 192 -13.99 -14.36 9.54
C PRO A 192 -14.75 -13.02 9.65
N ALA A 193 -15.78 -12.94 10.49
CA ALA A 193 -16.51 -11.71 10.71
C ALA A 193 -15.62 -10.67 11.40
N GLU A 194 -14.89 -11.05 12.44
CA GLU A 194 -13.96 -10.19 13.16
C GLU A 194 -12.80 -9.72 12.27
N ILE A 195 -12.35 -10.55 11.31
CA ILE A 195 -11.35 -10.11 10.32
C ILE A 195 -11.84 -8.88 9.57
N ASN A 196 -13.09 -8.86 9.11
CA ASN A 196 -13.63 -7.71 8.38
C ASN A 196 -13.76 -6.45 9.26
N GLU A 197 -13.99 -6.62 10.57
CA GLU A 197 -14.15 -5.51 11.51
C GLU A 197 -12.85 -4.80 11.86
N VAL A 198 -11.70 -5.47 11.71
CA VAL A 198 -10.40 -4.86 12.04
C VAL A 198 -9.81 -4.00 10.91
N PHE A 199 -10.43 -3.99 9.73
CA PHE A 199 -10.10 -3.04 8.65
C PHE A 199 -10.81 -1.70 8.89
N ASP A 200 -10.31 -0.92 9.84
CA ASP A 200 -10.88 0.35 10.29
C ASP A 200 -9.80 1.42 10.50
N PRO A 201 -10.15 2.69 10.71
CA PRO A 201 -9.18 3.77 10.93
C PRO A 201 -8.21 3.55 12.10
N ILE A 202 -8.50 2.62 13.01
CA ILE A 202 -7.56 2.26 14.10
C ILE A 202 -6.37 1.48 13.54
N ALA A 203 -6.61 0.52 12.63
CA ALA A 203 -5.54 -0.25 12.00
C ALA A 203 -4.71 0.58 11.01
N TYR A 204 -5.32 1.55 10.32
CA TYR A 204 -4.70 2.39 9.30
C TYR A 204 -4.10 3.67 9.90
N GLU A 205 -4.92 4.68 10.11
CA GLU A 205 -4.49 6.05 10.39
C GLU A 205 -3.99 6.25 11.83
N LYS A 206 -4.65 5.65 12.83
CA LYS A 206 -4.14 5.70 14.23
C LYS A 206 -2.78 5.02 14.31
N THR A 207 -2.65 3.85 13.70
CA THR A 207 -1.38 3.11 13.70
C THR A 207 -0.30 3.88 12.97
N SER A 208 -0.58 4.43 11.79
CA SER A 208 0.34 5.31 11.06
C SER A 208 0.78 6.50 11.91
N GLY A 209 -0.14 7.12 12.64
CA GLY A 209 0.16 8.20 13.58
C GLY A 209 1.11 7.77 14.70
N VAL A 210 0.90 6.58 15.29
CA VAL A 210 1.80 6.02 16.30
C VAL A 210 3.17 5.71 15.73
N ILE A 211 3.25 5.13 14.53
CA ILE A 211 4.52 4.86 13.85
C ILE A 211 5.28 6.17 13.59
N ASN A 212 4.60 7.21 13.10
CA ASN A 212 5.19 8.54 12.91
C ASN A 212 5.73 9.13 14.21
N MET A 213 5.01 8.94 15.32
CA MET A 213 5.46 9.41 16.65
C MET A 213 6.75 8.69 17.07
N VAL A 214 6.83 7.37 16.88
CA VAL A 214 8.03 6.58 17.18
C VAL A 214 9.20 6.98 16.26
N GLU A 215 8.95 7.14 14.95
CA GLU A 215 9.95 7.62 13.99
C GLU A 215 10.52 8.98 14.41
N ALA A 216 9.65 9.92 14.79
CA ALA A 216 10.08 11.25 15.25
C ALA A 216 10.91 11.17 16.54
N TYR A 217 10.58 10.26 17.45
CA TYR A 217 11.30 10.08 18.71
C TYR A 217 12.69 9.46 18.53
N VAL A 218 12.83 8.41 17.71
CA VAL A 218 14.12 7.73 17.52
C VAL A 218 14.99 8.36 16.43
N GLY A 219 14.39 9.17 15.59
CA GLY A 219 14.99 9.81 14.42
C GLY A 219 14.77 9.00 13.12
N PRO A 220 14.49 9.70 11.99
CA PRO A 220 14.02 9.07 10.75
C PRO A 220 15.02 8.07 10.17
N GLU A 221 16.33 8.36 10.21
CA GLU A 221 17.34 7.45 9.65
C GLU A 221 17.43 6.15 10.46
N LYS A 222 17.46 6.24 11.80
CA LYS A 222 17.51 5.04 12.65
C LYS A 222 16.24 4.22 12.50
N PHE A 223 15.08 4.88 12.39
CA PHE A 223 13.82 4.18 12.17
C PHE A 223 13.80 3.47 10.81
N ARG A 224 14.26 4.14 9.75
CA ARG A 224 14.40 3.54 8.42
C ARG A 224 15.32 2.32 8.43
N GLU A 225 16.48 2.39 9.13
CA GLU A 225 17.39 1.27 9.28
C GLU A 225 16.75 0.08 10.03
N ALA A 226 15.99 0.35 11.09
CA ALA A 226 15.26 -0.66 11.84
C ALA A 226 14.19 -1.34 10.96
N VAL A 227 13.42 -0.56 10.20
CA VAL A 227 12.44 -1.06 9.23
C VAL A 227 13.10 -1.94 8.17
N SER A 228 14.20 -1.48 7.57
CA SER A 228 14.95 -2.27 6.58
C SER A 228 15.48 -3.59 7.17
N SER A 229 15.98 -3.55 8.40
CA SER A 229 16.45 -4.74 9.13
C SER A 229 15.31 -5.74 9.38
N TYR A 230 14.15 -5.26 9.82
CA TYR A 230 12.94 -6.08 10.01
C TYR A 230 12.51 -6.75 8.71
N LEU A 231 12.35 -5.99 7.63
CA LEU A 231 11.96 -6.51 6.32
C LEU A 231 12.95 -7.54 5.76
N THR A 232 14.24 -7.32 5.98
CA THR A 232 15.30 -8.27 5.58
C THR A 232 15.23 -9.55 6.39
N ARG A 233 15.10 -9.43 7.72
CA ARG A 233 15.09 -10.56 8.64
C ARG A 233 13.92 -11.51 8.41
N TYR A 234 12.76 -10.97 8.13
CA TYR A 234 11.52 -11.75 7.96
C TYR A 234 11.11 -11.90 6.50
N SER A 235 12.01 -11.63 5.55
CA SER A 235 11.75 -11.75 4.12
C SER A 235 11.17 -13.12 3.75
N LEU A 236 10.04 -13.12 3.02
CA LEU A 236 9.27 -14.31 2.62
C LEU A 236 8.82 -15.19 3.82
N ALA A 237 8.61 -14.56 4.97
CA ALA A 237 8.19 -15.21 6.20
C ALA A 237 7.05 -14.42 6.88
N ASN A 238 6.64 -14.91 8.05
CA ASN A 238 5.61 -14.27 8.87
C ASN A 238 6.24 -13.66 10.11
N ALA A 239 5.72 -12.52 10.55
CA ALA A 239 6.10 -11.85 11.78
C ALA A 239 4.88 -11.47 12.62
N ALA A 240 5.05 -11.45 13.95
CA ALA A 240 4.09 -10.91 14.90
C ALA A 240 4.51 -9.49 15.31
N GLY A 241 3.62 -8.77 15.99
CA GLY A 241 3.91 -7.41 16.45
C GLY A 241 5.14 -7.31 17.34
N GLU A 242 5.39 -8.33 18.17
CA GLU A 242 6.57 -8.42 19.03
C GLU A 242 7.89 -8.58 18.27
N ASP A 243 7.84 -9.07 17.04
CA ASP A 243 9.03 -9.25 16.20
C ASP A 243 9.53 -7.93 15.60
N PHE A 244 8.68 -6.89 15.59
CA PHE A 244 9.03 -5.56 15.11
C PHE A 244 9.70 -4.69 16.19
N TRP A 245 9.23 -4.80 17.46
CA TRP A 245 9.75 -4.02 18.59
C TRP A 245 10.96 -4.73 19.24
#